data_8a8f9b39bd9491cff796ca5f55c7edee
#
_entry.id   8a8f9b39bd9491cff796ca5f55c7edee
#
_cell.length_a   1.000
_cell.length_b   1.000
_cell.length_c   1.000
_cell.angle_alpha   90.00
_cell.angle_beta   90.00
_cell.angle_gamma   90.00
#
_symmetry.space_group_name_H-M   'P 1'
#
loop_
_entity.id
_entity.type
_entity.pdbx_description
1 polymer ?
#
loop_
_entity_poly.entity_id
_entity_poly.type
_entity_poly.pdbx_seq_one_letter_code
_entity_poly.pdbx_strand_id
1 'polypeptide(L)'
;MSTLLKSAALVLCAGVSCVQATETAKHWDFNIGAMYEIENVEGQGDDKDGLYEPSVWFNATWDAWTLSLAMYQEGPVDYSSMTRGTYFDRPEFELRYRFIGTDDFTFGLTGGFRNYGYHFKDEHGAKDGSANMQRYKIQPDWDLKLTDDWRFSGWFAMYQFANDLEKTGYSDSRVETETGFTWILNETISAKINYYLERGFNMDGSRNNGEFSTQEIRAYLPISLGSTTLTPYTRLGLDRQSNWDWQDDPEREGHDFNRLGLLYAYDFSNGLSMTLEYAYEWENHDEGENDRFHYAGVGVNYAF
;
A
#
# COMPACT_ATOMS: atom_id res chain seq x y z
N MET A 1 -1.40 20.48 13.61
CA MET A 1 -1.51 19.04 13.85
C MET A 1 -2.20 18.44 12.64
N SER A 2 -1.51 18.43 11.56
CA SER A 2 -2.01 17.84 10.33
C SER A 2 -0.89 17.02 9.73
N THR A 3 -0.82 15.80 10.11
CA THR A 3 0.05 14.87 9.39
C THR A 3 -0.55 13.50 9.54
N LEU A 4 -0.54 12.78 8.48
CA LEU A 4 -0.70 11.34 8.48
C LEU A 4 -2.01 10.82 7.95
N LEU A 5 -2.04 10.71 6.65
CA LEU A 5 -2.55 9.50 6.03
C LEU A 5 -1.81 9.29 4.72
N LYS A 6 -0.58 8.84 4.84
CA LYS A 6 0.12 8.24 3.71
C LYS A 6 -0.16 6.76 3.74
N SER A 7 -1.16 6.35 2.99
CA SER A 7 -1.35 4.93 2.72
C SER A 7 -0.15 4.47 1.90
N ALA A 8 0.82 3.86 2.55
CA ALA A 8 1.76 3.00 1.85
C ALA A 8 0.93 1.86 1.25
N ALA A 9 0.52 2.03 0.00
CA ALA A 9 -0.02 0.92 -0.77
C ALA A 9 1.15 -0.02 -1.02
N LEU A 10 1.32 -0.99 -0.13
CA LEU A 10 2.24 -2.09 -0.32
C LEU A 10 1.78 -2.85 -1.56
N VAL A 11 2.43 -2.60 -2.68
CA VAL A 11 2.33 -3.48 -3.84
C VAL A 11 3.10 -4.75 -3.47
N LEU A 12 2.40 -5.67 -2.83
CA LEU A 12 2.85 -7.05 -2.75
C LEU A 12 2.93 -7.57 -4.18
N CYS A 13 4.10 -7.45 -4.78
CA CYS A 13 4.47 -8.28 -5.92
C CYS A 13 4.65 -9.70 -5.38
N ALA A 14 3.54 -10.36 -5.03
CA ALA A 14 3.53 -11.80 -4.92
C ALA A 14 3.93 -12.31 -6.30
N GLY A 15 5.13 -12.85 -6.42
CA GLY A 15 5.55 -13.58 -7.59
C GLY A 15 4.54 -14.70 -7.82
N VAL A 16 3.61 -14.46 -8.72
CA VAL A 16 2.70 -15.51 -9.19
C VAL A 16 3.53 -16.41 -10.09
N SER A 17 4.05 -17.49 -9.52
CA SER A 17 4.53 -18.59 -10.31
C SER A 17 3.34 -19.10 -11.14
N CYS A 18 3.39 -18.90 -12.46
CA CYS A 18 2.43 -19.46 -13.39
C CYS A 18 2.51 -20.97 -13.32
N VAL A 19 1.59 -21.60 -12.60
CA VAL A 19 1.37 -23.04 -12.66
C VAL A 19 0.49 -23.29 -13.89
N GLN A 20 1.02 -24.02 -14.86
CA GLN A 20 0.30 -24.52 -16.01
C GLN A 20 -0.92 -25.32 -15.55
N ALA A 21 -2.09 -24.98 -16.08
CA ALA A 21 -3.34 -25.66 -15.82
C ALA A 21 -3.35 -27.03 -16.54
N THR A 22 -2.83 -28.04 -15.88
CA THR A 22 -3.31 -29.41 -16.04
C THR A 22 -4.55 -29.55 -15.15
N GLU A 23 -5.57 -30.29 -15.57
CA GLU A 23 -6.73 -30.66 -14.75
C GLU A 23 -6.27 -31.46 -13.53
N THR A 24 -5.69 -30.80 -12.57
CA THR A 24 -5.34 -31.34 -11.27
C THR A 24 -6.49 -31.12 -10.31
N ALA A 25 -6.73 -32.08 -9.46
CA ALA A 25 -7.72 -32.01 -8.38
C ALA A 25 -7.66 -30.65 -7.70
N LYS A 26 -8.83 -29.99 -7.55
CA LYS A 26 -8.94 -28.68 -6.88
C LYS A 26 -8.22 -28.74 -5.56
N HIS A 27 -7.18 -27.95 -5.44
CA HIS A 27 -6.25 -27.96 -4.33
C HIS A 27 -6.34 -26.59 -3.62
N TRP A 28 -6.19 -26.58 -2.32
CA TRP A 28 -6.02 -25.35 -1.55
C TRP A 28 -4.55 -24.99 -1.50
N ASP A 29 -4.26 -23.75 -1.87
CA ASP A 29 -2.95 -23.14 -1.68
C ASP A 29 -3.05 -22.13 -0.55
N PHE A 30 -2.17 -22.25 0.42
CA PHE A 30 -2.13 -21.37 1.58
C PHE A 30 -0.85 -20.56 1.62
N ASN A 31 -0.96 -19.36 2.17
CA ASN A 31 0.15 -18.47 2.37
C ASN A 31 -0.04 -17.71 3.68
N ILE A 32 1.01 -17.65 4.50
CA ILE A 32 1.05 -16.86 5.71
C ILE A 32 2.30 -16.01 5.71
N GLY A 33 2.19 -14.76 6.16
CA GLY A 33 3.37 -13.90 6.25
C GLY A 33 3.26 -12.86 7.34
N ALA A 34 4.39 -12.21 7.56
CA ALA A 34 4.51 -11.07 8.45
C ALA A 34 5.49 -10.06 7.87
N MET A 35 5.26 -8.79 8.12
CA MET A 35 6.14 -7.69 7.75
C MET A 35 6.26 -6.68 8.88
N TYR A 36 7.41 -6.06 8.96
CA TYR A 36 7.66 -4.92 9.82
C TYR A 36 8.27 -3.81 8.98
N GLU A 37 7.60 -2.68 8.97
CA GLU A 37 8.01 -1.49 8.23
C GLU A 37 8.23 -0.34 9.21
N ILE A 38 9.15 0.54 8.86
CA ILE A 38 9.49 1.72 9.65
C ILE A 38 9.84 2.87 8.72
N GLU A 39 9.28 4.03 8.99
CA GLU A 39 9.63 5.31 8.39
C GLU A 39 10.21 6.22 9.46
N ASN A 40 11.28 6.93 9.14
CA ASN A 40 11.88 7.93 10.02
C ASN A 40 11.97 9.26 9.29
N VAL A 41 11.67 10.33 10.01
CA VAL A 41 11.91 11.70 9.52
C VAL A 41 13.38 12.05 9.74
N GLU A 42 14.06 12.48 8.68
CA GLU A 42 15.43 12.94 8.76
C GLU A 42 15.48 14.41 9.20
N GLY A 43 16.04 14.65 10.38
CA GLY A 43 16.74 15.92 10.65
C GLY A 43 15.94 17.10 11.18
N GLN A 44 14.67 17.02 11.51
CA GLN A 44 13.95 18.16 12.04
C GLN A 44 13.36 17.94 13.44
N GLY A 45 13.77 18.78 14.38
CA GLY A 45 13.12 19.08 15.63
C GLY A 45 12.78 17.90 16.53
N ASP A 46 11.74 18.09 17.32
CA ASP A 46 11.24 17.11 18.28
C ASP A 46 10.36 16.01 17.65
N ASP A 47 9.97 16.14 16.37
CA ASP A 47 9.14 15.17 15.63
C ASP A 47 9.97 14.04 14.98
N LYS A 48 10.92 13.48 15.72
CA LYS A 48 11.73 12.32 15.30
C LYS A 48 11.00 11.00 15.48
N ASP A 49 9.72 11.02 15.64
CA ASP A 49 8.92 9.84 15.84
C ASP A 49 8.78 9.08 14.53
N GLY A 50 9.50 7.96 14.42
CA GLY A 50 9.32 7.06 13.30
C GLY A 50 7.90 6.49 13.28
N LEU A 51 7.35 6.35 12.09
CA LEU A 51 6.14 5.59 11.87
C LEU A 51 6.50 4.12 11.73
N TYR A 52 5.81 3.22 12.44
CA TYR A 52 6.04 1.80 12.35
C TYR A 52 4.76 1.04 12.00
N GLU A 53 4.88 0.05 11.12
CA GLU A 53 3.78 -0.75 10.62
C GLU A 53 4.08 -2.26 10.68
N PRO A 54 3.89 -2.94 11.82
CA PRO A 54 3.87 -4.39 11.83
C PRO A 54 2.59 -4.91 11.18
N SER A 55 2.74 -5.95 10.38
CA SER A 55 1.62 -6.62 9.74
C SER A 55 1.77 -8.13 9.73
N VAL A 56 0.64 -8.81 9.73
CA VAL A 56 0.55 -10.26 9.48
C VAL A 56 -0.60 -10.53 8.52
N TRP A 57 -0.45 -11.54 7.68
CA TRP A 57 -1.52 -11.92 6.76
C TRP A 57 -1.61 -13.43 6.58
N PHE A 58 -2.78 -13.84 6.12
CA PHE A 58 -3.07 -15.20 5.70
C PHE A 58 -3.89 -15.16 4.40
N ASN A 59 -3.48 -15.92 3.40
CA ASN A 59 -4.22 -16.09 2.17
C ASN A 59 -4.54 -17.57 1.96
N ALA A 60 -5.76 -17.83 1.46
CA ALA A 60 -6.19 -19.14 1.03
C ALA A 60 -6.77 -19.04 -0.37
N THR A 61 -6.21 -19.76 -1.31
CA THR A 61 -6.66 -19.81 -2.70
C THR A 61 -7.24 -21.19 -3.02
N TRP A 62 -8.43 -21.20 -3.62
CA TRP A 62 -9.09 -22.40 -4.11
C TRP A 62 -9.72 -22.10 -5.47
N ASP A 63 -9.16 -22.72 -6.52
CA ASP A 63 -9.61 -22.53 -7.90
C ASP A 63 -9.57 -21.03 -8.32
N ALA A 64 -10.73 -20.42 -8.55
CA ALA A 64 -10.86 -19.02 -8.92
C ALA A 64 -11.00 -18.08 -7.71
N TRP A 65 -11.12 -18.59 -6.50
CA TRP A 65 -11.34 -17.83 -5.28
C TRP A 65 -10.05 -17.62 -4.49
N THR A 66 -9.87 -16.43 -3.97
CA THR A 66 -8.83 -16.12 -2.98
C THR A 66 -9.46 -15.37 -1.81
N LEU A 67 -9.28 -15.91 -0.62
CA LEU A 67 -9.58 -15.25 0.65
C LEU A 67 -8.29 -14.67 1.22
N SER A 68 -8.32 -13.41 1.63
CA SER A 68 -7.22 -12.75 2.31
C SER A 68 -7.69 -12.18 3.64
N LEU A 69 -6.91 -12.45 4.68
CA LEU A 69 -7.07 -11.90 6.02
C LEU A 69 -5.78 -11.19 6.37
N ALA A 70 -5.85 -9.99 6.90
CA ALA A 70 -4.68 -9.27 7.36
C ALA A 70 -4.97 -8.47 8.64
N MET A 71 -3.90 -8.24 9.40
CA MET A 71 -3.90 -7.36 10.55
C MET A 71 -2.68 -6.47 10.44
N TYR A 72 -2.92 -5.19 10.42
CA TYR A 72 -1.89 -4.15 10.44
C TYR A 72 -2.02 -3.36 11.73
N GLN A 73 -0.92 -2.77 12.13
CA GLN A 73 -0.93 -1.81 13.21
C GLN A 73 0.00 -0.66 12.82
N GLU A 74 -0.48 0.57 12.88
CA GLU A 74 0.25 1.75 12.43
C GLU A 74 0.21 2.83 13.50
N GLY A 75 1.32 3.53 13.67
CA GLY A 75 1.40 4.69 14.56
C GLY A 75 2.82 5.10 14.88
N PRO A 76 3.00 6.32 15.38
CA PRO A 76 4.30 6.83 15.76
C PRO A 76 4.88 6.07 16.96
N VAL A 77 6.19 5.92 16.98
CA VAL A 77 6.97 5.41 18.09
C VAL A 77 7.92 6.49 18.56
N ASP A 78 7.77 6.94 19.79
CA ASP A 78 8.79 7.75 20.46
C ASP A 78 9.94 6.84 20.90
N TYR A 79 11.03 6.86 20.15
CA TYR A 79 12.20 6.04 20.44
C TYR A 79 12.95 6.50 21.70
N SER A 80 12.79 7.76 22.10
CA SER A 80 13.48 8.28 23.28
C SER A 80 12.91 7.73 24.59
N SER A 81 11.59 7.57 24.63
CA SER A 81 10.86 7.03 25.80
C SER A 81 10.41 5.58 25.61
N MET A 82 10.56 5.01 24.42
CA MET A 82 10.00 3.69 24.04
C MET A 82 8.48 3.62 24.28
N THR A 83 7.82 4.76 24.25
CA THR A 83 6.36 4.85 24.36
C THR A 83 5.73 4.92 22.98
N ARG A 84 4.48 4.55 22.93
CA ARG A 84 3.68 4.57 21.72
C ARG A 84 2.70 5.74 21.74
N GLY A 85 2.75 6.57 20.73
CA GLY A 85 1.79 7.63 20.52
C GLY A 85 0.39 7.13 20.14
N THR A 86 -0.43 7.99 19.57
CA THR A 86 -1.70 7.61 18.95
C THR A 86 -1.44 6.61 17.82
N TYR A 87 -2.17 5.49 17.83
CA TYR A 87 -2.01 4.43 16.84
C TYR A 87 -3.37 3.86 16.42
N PHE A 88 -3.40 3.09 15.36
CA PHE A 88 -4.58 2.35 14.98
C PHE A 88 -4.27 0.89 14.61
N ASP A 89 -5.24 0.03 14.92
CA ASP A 89 -5.29 -1.35 14.48
C ASP A 89 -6.16 -1.45 13.23
N ARG A 90 -5.74 -2.25 12.27
CA ARG A 90 -6.34 -2.30 10.93
C ARG A 90 -6.56 -3.75 10.48
N PRO A 91 -7.55 -4.48 11.06
CA PRO A 91 -7.97 -5.76 10.53
C PRO A 91 -8.63 -5.60 9.17
N GLU A 92 -8.27 -6.49 8.26
CA GLU A 92 -8.75 -6.50 6.88
C GLU A 92 -9.20 -7.89 6.46
N PHE A 93 -10.29 -7.92 5.71
CA PHE A 93 -10.85 -9.09 5.05
C PHE A 93 -11.06 -8.76 3.58
N GLU A 94 -10.60 -9.64 2.68
CA GLU A 94 -10.84 -9.52 1.25
C GLU A 94 -11.21 -10.88 0.65
N LEU A 95 -12.15 -10.85 -0.30
CA LEU A 95 -12.53 -11.99 -1.12
C LEU A 95 -12.41 -11.61 -2.59
N ARG A 96 -11.55 -12.30 -3.32
CA ARG A 96 -11.35 -12.12 -4.75
C ARG A 96 -11.89 -13.32 -5.52
N TYR A 97 -12.57 -13.02 -6.64
CA TYR A 97 -12.94 -14.01 -7.64
C TYR A 97 -12.32 -13.68 -8.98
N ARG A 98 -11.65 -14.68 -9.58
CA ARG A 98 -11.06 -14.58 -10.92
C ARG A 98 -12.08 -15.06 -11.97
N PHE A 99 -12.64 -14.12 -12.74
CA PHE A 99 -13.61 -14.42 -13.79
C PHE A 99 -12.96 -14.99 -15.04
N ILE A 100 -11.77 -14.50 -15.39
CA ILE A 100 -10.99 -14.93 -16.55
C ILE A 100 -9.59 -15.25 -16.04
N GLY A 101 -9.04 -16.40 -16.45
CA GLY A 101 -7.71 -16.86 -16.06
C GLY A 101 -7.10 -17.67 -17.20
N THR A 102 -6.65 -16.98 -18.24
CA THR A 102 -5.88 -17.54 -19.35
C THR A 102 -4.45 -17.01 -19.33
N ASP A 103 -3.55 -17.60 -20.11
CA ASP A 103 -2.16 -17.13 -20.22
C ASP A 103 -2.06 -15.72 -20.80
N ASP A 104 -3.04 -15.35 -21.65
CA ASP A 104 -3.07 -14.05 -22.33
C ASP A 104 -3.85 -12.98 -21.57
N PHE A 105 -4.84 -13.38 -20.77
CA PHE A 105 -5.68 -12.44 -20.05
C PHE A 105 -6.18 -12.99 -18.72
N THR A 106 -5.98 -12.24 -17.66
CA THR A 106 -6.65 -12.45 -16.38
C THR A 106 -7.51 -11.26 -16.02
N PHE A 107 -8.66 -11.54 -15.41
CA PHE A 107 -9.55 -10.52 -14.86
C PHE A 107 -10.17 -11.03 -13.57
N GLY A 108 -10.10 -10.21 -12.53
CA GLY A 108 -10.65 -10.51 -11.21
C GLY A 108 -11.44 -9.35 -10.63
N LEU A 109 -12.18 -9.65 -9.57
CA LEU A 109 -12.89 -8.68 -8.75
C LEU A 109 -12.70 -9.03 -7.28
N THR A 110 -12.25 -8.05 -6.51
CA THR A 110 -12.10 -8.15 -5.06
C THR A 110 -13.16 -7.32 -4.37
N GLY A 111 -13.89 -7.92 -3.42
CA GLY A 111 -14.64 -7.22 -2.39
C GLY A 111 -13.84 -7.22 -1.10
N GLY A 112 -13.81 -6.10 -0.39
CA GLY A 112 -13.02 -5.97 0.82
C GLY A 112 -13.68 -5.15 1.90
N PHE A 113 -13.30 -5.45 3.13
CA PHE A 113 -13.68 -4.73 4.33
C PHE A 113 -12.44 -4.52 5.19
N ARG A 114 -12.28 -3.32 5.73
CA ARG A 114 -11.22 -2.96 6.68
C ARG A 114 -11.82 -2.11 7.79
N ASN A 115 -11.41 -2.38 9.01
CA ASN A 115 -11.74 -1.53 10.15
C ASN A 115 -10.46 -0.83 10.64
N TYR A 116 -10.55 0.46 10.90
CA TYR A 116 -9.51 1.24 11.54
C TYR A 116 -9.95 1.51 12.98
N GLY A 117 -9.33 0.86 13.94
CA GLY A 117 -9.56 1.09 15.37
C GLY A 117 -8.53 2.07 15.90
N TYR A 118 -8.88 3.36 16.01
CA TYR A 118 -8.00 4.40 16.52
C TYR A 118 -7.91 4.36 18.04
N HIS A 119 -6.68 4.46 18.55
CA HIS A 119 -6.37 4.51 19.98
C HIS A 119 -5.62 5.79 20.27
N PHE A 120 -6.31 6.79 20.81
CA PHE A 120 -5.74 8.07 21.12
C PHE A 120 -4.93 8.01 22.42
N LYS A 121 -3.81 8.74 22.44
CA LYS A 121 -2.95 8.95 23.61
C LYS A 121 -2.86 10.43 23.88
N ASP A 122 -2.79 10.80 25.15
CA ASP A 122 -2.45 12.15 25.60
C ASP A 122 -0.94 12.41 25.46
N GLU A 123 -0.51 13.62 25.76
CA GLU A 123 0.89 14.04 25.74
C GLU A 123 1.81 13.25 26.70
N HIS A 124 1.22 12.51 27.65
CA HIS A 124 1.94 11.65 28.59
C HIS A 124 1.86 10.17 28.21
N GLY A 125 1.27 9.84 27.05
CA GLY A 125 1.12 8.47 26.57
C GLY A 125 -0.04 7.70 27.24
N ALA A 126 -0.85 8.35 28.09
CA ALA A 126 -2.02 7.71 28.68
C ALA A 126 -3.18 7.63 27.68
N LYS A 127 -4.06 6.63 27.82
CA LYS A 127 -5.22 6.44 26.92
C LYS A 127 -6.18 7.63 27.03
N ASP A 128 -6.46 8.28 25.89
CA ASP A 128 -7.36 9.44 25.76
C ASP A 128 -8.56 9.19 24.83
N GLY A 129 -8.96 7.96 24.66
CA GLY A 129 -10.14 7.61 23.88
C GLY A 129 -9.87 6.62 22.76
N SER A 130 -10.92 6.36 21.98
CA SER A 130 -10.85 5.53 20.80
C SER A 130 -11.97 5.90 19.81
N ALA A 131 -11.77 5.63 18.55
CA ALA A 131 -12.77 5.78 17.50
C ALA A 131 -12.62 4.68 16.45
N ASN A 132 -13.63 4.50 15.59
CA ASN A 132 -13.59 3.52 14.52
C ASN A 132 -13.93 4.17 13.18
N MET A 133 -13.26 3.69 12.14
CA MET A 133 -13.62 3.97 10.76
C MET A 133 -13.65 2.65 10.00
N GLN A 134 -14.70 2.42 9.25
CA GLN A 134 -14.87 1.25 8.41
C GLN A 134 -14.67 1.62 6.96
N ARG A 135 -13.96 0.78 6.21
CA ARG A 135 -13.76 0.93 4.78
C ARG A 135 -14.28 -0.28 4.04
N TYR A 136 -15.15 -0.05 3.09
CA TYR A 136 -15.63 -1.04 2.14
C TYR A 136 -14.92 -0.81 0.80
N LYS A 137 -14.54 -1.89 0.13
CA LYS A 137 -13.78 -1.86 -1.13
C LYS A 137 -14.43 -2.72 -2.19
N ILE A 138 -14.44 -2.21 -3.43
CA ILE A 138 -14.64 -3.00 -4.64
C ILE A 138 -13.45 -2.69 -5.56
N GLN A 139 -12.77 -3.74 -6.05
CA GLN A 139 -11.55 -3.59 -6.82
C GLN A 139 -11.48 -4.61 -7.96
N PRO A 140 -11.81 -4.24 -9.22
CA PRO A 140 -11.40 -4.97 -10.39
C PRO A 140 -9.87 -4.92 -10.57
N ASP A 141 -9.31 -6.02 -11.09
CA ASP A 141 -7.91 -6.14 -11.47
C ASP A 141 -7.77 -6.89 -12.80
N TRP A 142 -6.74 -6.58 -13.56
CA TRP A 142 -6.49 -7.19 -14.86
C TRP A 142 -5.00 -7.35 -15.15
N ASP A 143 -4.69 -8.32 -16.00
CA ASP A 143 -3.38 -8.51 -16.62
C ASP A 143 -3.60 -9.04 -18.04
N LEU A 144 -3.15 -8.28 -19.04
CA LEU A 144 -3.31 -8.56 -20.46
C LEU A 144 -1.93 -8.69 -21.11
N LYS A 145 -1.67 -9.82 -21.74
CA LYS A 145 -0.52 -10.05 -22.60
C LYS A 145 -0.79 -9.38 -23.96
N LEU A 146 -0.01 -8.35 -24.28
CA LEU A 146 -0.12 -7.66 -25.57
C LEU A 146 0.75 -8.34 -26.64
N THR A 147 1.95 -8.74 -26.26
CA THR A 147 2.91 -9.53 -27.04
C THR A 147 3.67 -10.45 -26.11
N ASP A 148 4.63 -11.24 -26.60
CA ASP A 148 5.48 -12.05 -25.74
C ASP A 148 6.34 -11.20 -24.79
N ASP A 149 6.68 -9.99 -25.21
CA ASP A 149 7.55 -9.08 -24.42
C ASP A 149 6.77 -8.01 -23.66
N TRP A 150 5.48 -7.79 -23.96
CA TRP A 150 4.71 -6.70 -23.38
C TRP A 150 3.44 -7.18 -22.69
N ARG A 151 3.22 -6.69 -21.47
CA ARG A 151 1.99 -6.86 -20.71
C ARG A 151 1.44 -5.49 -20.29
N PHE A 152 0.12 -5.40 -20.23
CA PHE A 152 -0.61 -4.28 -19.64
C PHE A 152 -1.40 -4.79 -18.45
N SER A 153 -1.13 -4.25 -17.27
CA SER A 153 -1.78 -4.71 -16.05
C SER A 153 -2.17 -3.55 -15.14
N GLY A 154 -3.09 -3.82 -14.25
CA GLY A 154 -3.48 -2.84 -13.25
C GLY A 154 -4.67 -3.26 -12.43
N TRP A 155 -5.09 -2.33 -11.59
CA TRP A 155 -6.28 -2.44 -10.77
C TRP A 155 -6.89 -1.05 -10.58
N PHE A 156 -8.17 -1.03 -10.24
CA PHE A 156 -8.91 0.17 -9.87
C PHE A 156 -9.74 -0.16 -8.63
N ALA A 157 -9.68 0.64 -7.59
CA ALA A 157 -10.45 0.44 -6.39
C ALA A 157 -11.37 1.63 -6.11
N MET A 158 -12.58 1.32 -5.67
CA MET A 158 -13.50 2.27 -5.05
C MET A 158 -13.66 1.92 -3.59
N TYR A 159 -13.56 2.93 -2.75
CA TYR A 159 -13.74 2.81 -1.32
C TYR A 159 -14.90 3.68 -0.86
N GLN A 160 -15.66 3.14 0.08
CA GLN A 160 -16.65 3.86 0.85
C GLN A 160 -16.28 3.77 2.33
N PHE A 161 -16.27 4.90 3.01
CA PHE A 161 -15.96 4.99 4.41
C PHE A 161 -17.22 5.26 5.23
N ALA A 162 -17.37 4.54 6.33
CA ALA A 162 -18.31 4.84 7.38
C ALA A 162 -17.50 5.09 8.65
N ASN A 163 -17.61 6.28 9.23
CA ASN A 163 -16.79 6.64 10.37
C ASN A 163 -17.65 7.31 11.46
N ASP A 164 -17.27 7.11 12.71
CA ASP A 164 -17.81 7.75 13.89
C ASP A 164 -16.94 8.96 14.35
N LEU A 165 -15.95 9.33 13.51
CA LEU A 165 -15.04 10.43 13.75
C LEU A 165 -15.61 11.71 13.13
N GLU A 166 -16.63 12.29 13.74
CA GLU A 166 -17.36 13.49 13.28
C GLU A 166 -16.46 14.70 12.93
N LYS A 167 -15.17 14.64 13.22
CA LYS A 167 -14.26 15.79 13.12
C LYS A 167 -12.90 15.49 12.48
N THR A 168 -12.71 14.31 11.90
CA THR A 168 -11.36 13.91 11.44
C THR A 168 -11.03 14.29 10.02
N GLY A 169 -11.95 14.93 9.31
CA GLY A 169 -11.68 15.39 7.97
C GLY A 169 -11.37 14.29 6.95
N TYR A 170 -11.92 13.10 7.14
CA TYR A 170 -11.85 12.07 6.11
C TYR A 170 -12.96 12.26 5.09
N SER A 171 -12.62 12.14 3.81
CA SER A 171 -13.60 11.99 2.76
C SER A 171 -14.40 10.69 2.96
N ASP A 172 -15.68 10.72 2.62
CA ASP A 172 -16.55 9.54 2.72
C ASP A 172 -16.29 8.51 1.61
N SER A 173 -15.54 8.89 0.57
CA SER A 173 -15.27 8.09 -0.60
C SER A 173 -13.85 8.28 -1.10
N ARG A 174 -13.32 7.24 -1.74
CA ARG A 174 -11.99 7.27 -2.37
C ARG A 174 -11.97 6.43 -3.62
N VAL A 175 -11.23 6.86 -4.60
CA VAL A 175 -10.80 6.04 -5.73
C VAL A 175 -9.28 5.93 -5.72
N GLU A 176 -8.81 4.76 -6.11
CA GLU A 176 -7.37 4.47 -6.19
C GLU A 176 -7.12 3.55 -7.38
N THR A 177 -6.07 3.79 -8.12
CA THR A 177 -5.70 2.93 -9.25
C THR A 177 -4.19 2.92 -9.45
N GLU A 178 -3.68 1.78 -9.83
CA GLU A 178 -2.34 1.66 -10.39
C GLU A 178 -2.41 0.80 -11.65
N THR A 179 -1.97 1.36 -12.77
CA THR A 179 -2.03 0.68 -14.08
C THR A 179 -0.81 1.05 -14.92
N GLY A 180 -0.34 0.11 -15.72
CA GLY A 180 0.81 0.36 -16.55
C GLY A 180 1.28 -0.81 -17.39
N PHE A 181 2.50 -0.68 -17.89
CA PHE A 181 3.11 -1.61 -18.80
C PHE A 181 4.31 -2.30 -18.16
N THR A 182 4.43 -3.59 -18.43
CA THR A 182 5.64 -4.38 -18.15
C THR A 182 6.27 -4.77 -19.47
N TRP A 183 7.55 -4.45 -19.62
CA TRP A 183 8.39 -4.89 -20.74
C TRP A 183 9.35 -5.98 -20.25
N ILE A 184 9.26 -7.16 -20.82
CA ILE A 184 10.15 -8.31 -20.57
C ILE A 184 11.37 -8.16 -21.48
N LEU A 185 12.50 -7.73 -20.93
CA LEU A 185 13.72 -7.51 -21.71
C LEU A 185 14.43 -8.84 -22.02
N ASN A 186 14.40 -9.76 -21.08
CA ASN A 186 14.92 -11.13 -21.21
C ASN A 186 14.40 -12.00 -20.04
N GLU A 187 14.87 -13.22 -19.92
CA GLU A 187 14.46 -14.18 -18.88
C GLU A 187 14.76 -13.72 -17.45
N THR A 188 15.67 -12.76 -17.27
CA THR A 188 16.11 -12.28 -15.94
C THR A 188 15.70 -10.84 -15.62
N ILE A 189 15.43 -10.03 -16.63
CA ILE A 189 15.17 -8.60 -16.43
C ILE A 189 13.85 -8.20 -17.07
N SER A 190 13.01 -7.51 -16.30
CA SER A 190 11.87 -6.79 -16.81
C SER A 190 11.87 -5.34 -16.33
N ALA A 191 11.16 -4.48 -17.05
CA ALA A 191 10.94 -3.09 -16.64
C ALA A 191 9.44 -2.84 -16.55
N LYS A 192 8.99 -2.21 -15.45
CA LYS A 192 7.59 -1.88 -15.24
C LYS A 192 7.45 -0.38 -15.02
N ILE A 193 6.50 0.24 -15.71
CA ILE A 193 6.15 1.65 -15.55
C ILE A 193 4.65 1.74 -15.35
N ASN A 194 4.24 2.27 -14.21
CA ASN A 194 2.84 2.43 -13.82
C ASN A 194 2.51 3.91 -13.59
N TYR A 195 1.28 4.25 -13.91
CA TYR A 195 0.61 5.43 -13.41
C TYR A 195 -0.19 5.07 -12.17
N TYR A 196 -0.04 5.85 -11.12
CA TYR A 196 -0.80 5.75 -9.89
C TYR A 196 -1.63 7.01 -9.68
N LEU A 197 -2.87 6.83 -9.27
CA LEU A 197 -3.78 7.90 -8.85
C LEU A 197 -4.49 7.45 -7.57
N GLU A 198 -4.54 8.33 -6.59
CA GLU A 198 -5.41 8.23 -5.43
C GLU A 198 -6.15 9.55 -5.25
N ARG A 199 -7.46 9.49 -5.02
CA ARG A 199 -8.27 10.67 -4.79
C ARG A 199 -9.36 10.40 -3.76
N GLY A 200 -9.37 11.19 -2.68
CA GLY A 200 -10.45 11.27 -1.70
C GLY A 200 -11.47 12.36 -2.08
N PHE A 201 -12.75 12.10 -1.88
CA PHE A 201 -13.83 13.04 -2.15
C PHE A 201 -15.09 12.69 -1.35
N ASN A 202 -16.05 13.61 -1.30
CA ASN A 202 -17.36 13.39 -0.68
C ASN A 202 -18.44 13.22 -1.74
N MET A 203 -19.28 12.20 -1.57
CA MET A 203 -20.35 11.87 -2.52
C MET A 203 -21.41 12.96 -2.65
N ASP A 204 -21.66 13.74 -1.60
CA ASP A 204 -22.60 14.86 -1.60
C ASP A 204 -22.02 16.13 -2.23
N GLY A 205 -20.75 16.10 -2.65
CA GLY A 205 -20.02 17.24 -3.21
C GLY A 205 -19.64 18.31 -2.17
N SER A 206 -19.84 18.04 -0.88
CA SER A 206 -19.33 18.93 0.17
C SER A 206 -17.80 18.89 0.18
N ARG A 207 -17.19 20.03 0.47
CA ARG A 207 -15.75 20.11 0.72
C ARG A 207 -15.52 19.98 2.21
N ASN A 208 -14.71 19.01 2.59
CA ASN A 208 -14.27 18.87 3.97
C ASN A 208 -12.80 18.43 4.00
N ASN A 209 -12.22 18.44 5.18
CA ASN A 209 -10.89 17.87 5.41
C ASN A 209 -10.84 16.43 4.89
N GLY A 210 -9.82 16.06 4.17
CA GLY A 210 -9.66 14.71 3.65
C GLY A 210 -9.94 14.58 2.16
N GLU A 211 -10.39 15.65 1.49
CA GLU A 211 -10.29 15.69 0.04
C GLU A 211 -8.82 15.87 -0.35
N PHE A 212 -8.32 14.94 -1.15
CA PHE A 212 -6.94 14.98 -1.64
C PHE A 212 -6.85 14.35 -3.02
N SER A 213 -5.76 14.64 -3.70
CA SER A 213 -5.40 13.99 -4.96
C SER A 213 -3.90 13.75 -4.98
N THR A 214 -3.51 12.53 -5.34
CA THR A 214 -2.12 12.13 -5.51
C THR A 214 -1.96 11.46 -6.86
N GLN A 215 -0.97 11.87 -7.63
CA GLN A 215 -0.63 11.25 -8.90
C GLN A 215 0.87 11.00 -8.96
N GLU A 216 1.25 9.79 -9.39
CA GLU A 216 2.66 9.38 -9.44
C GLU A 216 2.92 8.57 -10.71
N ILE A 217 4.16 8.65 -11.20
CA ILE A 217 4.76 7.61 -12.04
C ILE A 217 5.61 6.72 -11.14
N ARG A 218 5.35 5.41 -11.21
CA ARG A 218 6.08 4.38 -10.48
C ARG A 218 6.83 3.51 -11.48
N ALA A 219 8.14 3.44 -11.34
CA ALA A 219 8.98 2.62 -12.21
C ALA A 219 9.75 1.59 -11.39
N TYR A 220 9.79 0.35 -11.88
CA TYR A 220 10.44 -0.79 -11.24
C TYR A 220 11.30 -1.52 -12.26
N LEU A 221 12.44 -2.05 -11.82
CA LEU A 221 13.35 -2.87 -12.65
C LEU A 221 13.67 -4.20 -11.93
N PRO A 222 12.75 -5.18 -11.90
CA PRO A 222 13.04 -6.49 -11.35
C PRO A 222 14.17 -7.21 -12.11
N ILE A 223 15.17 -7.69 -11.36
CA ILE A 223 16.33 -8.43 -11.84
C ILE A 223 16.37 -9.75 -11.08
N SER A 224 16.01 -10.86 -11.74
CA SER A 224 15.96 -12.20 -11.16
C SER A 224 17.28 -12.93 -11.33
N LEU A 225 17.88 -13.36 -10.23
CA LEU A 225 19.18 -14.02 -10.14
C LEU A 225 19.03 -15.36 -9.39
N GLY A 226 18.35 -16.31 -10.02
CA GLY A 226 18.00 -17.59 -9.41
C GLY A 226 16.98 -17.40 -8.27
N SER A 227 17.36 -17.73 -7.03
CA SER A 227 16.50 -17.57 -5.85
C SER A 227 16.43 -16.12 -5.34
N THR A 228 17.15 -15.19 -5.95
CA THR A 228 17.20 -13.80 -5.54
C THR A 228 16.55 -12.91 -6.59
N THR A 229 15.75 -11.93 -6.17
CA THR A 229 15.29 -10.85 -7.02
C THR A 229 15.67 -9.51 -6.40
N LEU A 230 16.31 -8.67 -7.20
CA LEU A 230 16.63 -7.28 -6.86
C LEU A 230 15.71 -6.37 -7.68
N THR A 231 15.03 -5.44 -7.04
CA THR A 231 14.13 -4.50 -7.73
C THR A 231 14.45 -3.06 -7.31
N PRO A 232 15.38 -2.38 -7.98
CA PRO A 232 15.45 -0.93 -7.90
C PRO A 232 14.12 -0.33 -8.36
N TYR A 233 13.65 0.71 -7.67
CA TYR A 233 12.42 1.37 -8.06
C TYR A 233 12.44 2.87 -7.73
N THR A 234 11.56 3.61 -8.38
CA THR A 234 11.30 5.02 -8.06
C THR A 234 9.81 5.32 -8.13
N ARG A 235 9.37 6.27 -7.32
CA ARG A 235 8.06 6.92 -7.41
C ARG A 235 8.30 8.40 -7.58
N LEU A 236 7.66 9.00 -8.57
CA LEU A 236 7.80 10.42 -8.91
C LEU A 236 6.41 11.04 -8.89
N GLY A 237 6.22 12.02 -8.01
CA GLY A 237 5.00 12.82 -7.95
C GLY A 237 4.82 13.62 -9.24
N LEU A 238 3.67 13.47 -9.87
CA LEU A 238 3.28 14.25 -11.07
C LEU A 238 2.40 15.44 -10.72
N ASP A 239 1.63 15.28 -9.67
CA ASP A 239 0.75 16.30 -9.14
C ASP A 239 0.84 16.24 -7.62
N ARG A 240 0.71 17.38 -7.01
CA ARG A 240 0.90 17.53 -5.58
C ARG A 240 -0.19 16.82 -4.82
N GLN A 241 0.19 16.12 -3.78
CA GLN A 241 -0.76 15.73 -2.77
C GLN A 241 -1.33 17.00 -2.18
N SER A 242 -2.62 17.22 -2.34
CA SER A 242 -3.28 18.39 -1.78
C SER A 242 -4.32 17.95 -0.77
N ASN A 243 -4.12 18.36 0.47
CA ASN A 243 -5.16 18.36 1.49
C ASN A 243 -5.90 19.67 1.44
N TRP A 244 -7.22 19.59 1.60
CA TRP A 244 -8.05 20.77 1.77
C TRP A 244 -8.32 20.94 3.27
N ASP A 245 -7.70 21.92 3.89
CA ASP A 245 -8.12 22.37 5.21
C ASP A 245 -9.36 23.26 5.05
N TRP A 246 -10.47 22.83 5.63
CA TRP A 246 -11.77 23.48 5.41
C TRP A 246 -12.14 24.48 6.50
N GLN A 247 -11.40 24.52 7.61
CA GLN A 247 -11.84 25.31 8.76
C GLN A 247 -11.50 26.79 8.66
N ASP A 248 -10.36 27.15 8.09
CA ASP A 248 -9.91 28.54 8.10
C ASP A 248 -9.25 29.02 6.80
N ASP A 249 -8.84 28.12 5.89
CA ASP A 249 -8.18 28.51 4.64
C ASP A 249 -8.49 27.51 3.51
N PRO A 250 -9.07 27.99 2.39
CA PRO A 250 -9.25 27.16 1.20
C PRO A 250 -7.94 26.98 0.41
N GLU A 251 -6.81 27.42 0.92
CA GLU A 251 -5.54 27.23 0.26
C GLU A 251 -5.14 25.73 0.24
N ARG A 252 -4.75 25.28 -0.93
CA ARG A 252 -4.23 23.96 -1.18
C ARG A 252 -2.85 23.85 -0.53
N GLU A 253 -2.74 23.17 0.58
CA GLU A 253 -1.43 22.64 0.97
C GLU A 253 -1.07 21.52 0.00
N GLY A 254 -0.02 21.74 -0.81
CA GLY A 254 0.48 20.78 -1.76
C GLY A 254 1.92 20.40 -1.47
N HIS A 255 2.25 19.16 -1.75
CA HIS A 255 3.62 18.67 -1.71
C HIS A 255 3.87 17.66 -2.82
N ASP A 256 5.09 17.64 -3.35
CA ASP A 256 5.55 16.59 -4.24
C ASP A 256 6.15 15.45 -3.42
N PHE A 257 5.65 14.24 -3.61
CA PHE A 257 6.20 13.04 -2.99
C PHE A 257 7.07 12.29 -3.99
N ASN A 258 8.29 11.99 -3.59
CA ASN A 258 9.22 11.21 -4.42
C ASN A 258 9.90 10.14 -3.56
N ARG A 259 10.17 8.98 -4.15
CA ARG A 259 10.83 7.85 -3.49
C ARG A 259 11.83 7.20 -4.44
N LEU A 260 13.00 6.85 -3.92
CA LEU A 260 13.97 5.99 -4.57
C LEU A 260 14.29 4.83 -3.65
N GLY A 261 14.09 3.61 -4.11
CA GLY A 261 14.24 2.44 -3.26
C GLY A 261 14.84 1.23 -3.95
N LEU A 262 15.16 0.25 -3.13
CA LEU A 262 15.62 -1.07 -3.52
C LEU A 262 14.86 -2.11 -2.69
N LEU A 263 14.22 -3.03 -3.38
CA LEU A 263 13.62 -4.22 -2.80
C LEU A 263 14.50 -5.43 -3.13
N TYR A 264 14.83 -6.22 -2.13
CA TYR A 264 15.51 -7.50 -2.21
C TYR A 264 14.54 -8.60 -1.79
N ALA A 265 14.37 -9.62 -2.62
CA ALA A 265 13.61 -10.81 -2.30
C ALA A 265 14.49 -12.05 -2.43
N TYR A 266 14.30 -13.01 -1.52
CA TYR A 266 14.98 -14.29 -1.55
C TYR A 266 14.01 -15.43 -1.29
N ASP A 267 13.97 -16.41 -2.22
CA ASP A 267 13.14 -17.59 -2.12
C ASP A 267 13.96 -18.78 -1.63
N PHE A 268 13.59 -19.32 -0.46
CA PHE A 268 14.16 -20.55 0.07
C PHE A 268 13.47 -21.77 -0.58
N SER A 269 14.16 -22.88 -0.69
CA SER A 269 13.67 -24.08 -1.40
C SER A 269 12.47 -24.78 -0.73
N ASN A 270 12.02 -24.33 0.42
CA ASN A 270 11.00 -24.97 1.26
C ASN A 270 9.66 -24.20 1.35
N GLY A 271 9.40 -23.29 0.40
CA GLY A 271 8.20 -22.44 0.41
C GLY A 271 8.33 -21.17 1.28
N LEU A 272 9.43 -21.00 2.01
CA LEU A 272 9.75 -19.78 2.74
C LEU A 272 10.34 -18.75 1.79
N SER A 273 9.93 -17.49 1.92
CA SER A 273 10.58 -16.36 1.26
C SER A 273 10.81 -15.22 2.25
N MET A 274 11.76 -14.35 1.94
CA MET A 274 12.10 -13.17 2.72
C MET A 274 12.17 -11.96 1.79
N THR A 275 11.73 -10.83 2.28
CA THR A 275 11.87 -9.53 1.60
C THR A 275 12.57 -8.54 2.52
N LEU A 276 13.43 -7.71 1.93
CA LEU A 276 14.03 -6.54 2.57
C LEU A 276 13.79 -5.36 1.65
N GLU A 277 13.40 -4.24 2.20
CA GLU A 277 13.21 -3.01 1.46
C GLU A 277 13.92 -1.87 2.17
N TYR A 278 14.53 -1.01 1.38
CA TYR A 278 15.04 0.28 1.84
C TYR A 278 14.72 1.32 0.80
N ALA A 279 14.26 2.49 1.25
CA ALA A 279 14.03 3.63 0.38
C ALA A 279 14.39 4.94 1.07
N TYR A 280 14.67 5.92 0.24
CA TYR A 280 14.78 7.32 0.62
C TYR A 280 13.63 8.09 -0.04
N GLU A 281 12.92 8.87 0.77
CA GLU A 281 11.77 9.66 0.37
C GLU A 281 12.04 11.13 0.62
N TRP A 282 11.51 11.96 -0.26
CA TRP A 282 11.54 13.40 -0.07
C TRP A 282 10.24 14.03 -0.52
N GLU A 283 9.79 14.98 0.27
CA GLU A 283 8.63 15.80 0.01
C GLU A 283 9.05 17.25 -0.09
N ASN A 284 8.62 17.89 -1.16
CA ASN A 284 8.83 19.29 -1.36
C ASN A 284 7.49 19.98 -1.17
N HIS A 285 7.37 20.73 -0.07
CA HIS A 285 6.17 21.48 0.25
C HIS A 285 6.13 22.81 -0.48
N ASP A 286 4.93 23.31 -0.77
CA ASP A 286 4.73 24.65 -1.32
C ASP A 286 5.13 25.73 -0.32
N GLU A 287 4.81 25.50 0.94
CA GLU A 287 5.13 26.36 2.06
C GLU A 287 5.76 25.53 3.18
N GLY A 288 6.70 26.12 3.92
CA GLY A 288 7.38 25.44 5.02
C GLY A 288 8.67 24.74 4.63
N GLU A 289 9.11 23.81 5.48
CA GLU A 289 10.33 23.04 5.31
C GLU A 289 10.03 21.72 4.58
N ASN A 290 10.95 21.31 3.72
CA ASN A 290 10.85 20.04 3.00
C ASN A 290 11.15 18.86 3.92
N ASP A 291 10.37 17.79 3.80
CA ASP A 291 10.55 16.58 4.57
C ASP A 291 11.46 15.57 3.87
N ARG A 292 12.17 14.80 4.66
CA ARG A 292 13.07 13.73 4.23
C ARG A 292 12.85 12.53 5.13
N PHE A 293 12.73 11.35 4.50
CA PHE A 293 12.41 10.14 5.22
C PHE A 293 13.33 9.00 4.78
N HIS A 294 13.68 8.14 5.74
CA HIS A 294 14.18 6.81 5.44
C HIS A 294 13.07 5.79 5.72
N TYR A 295 12.87 4.92 4.77
CA TYR A 295 11.96 3.79 4.89
C TYR A 295 12.78 2.50 4.91
N ALA A 296 12.43 1.57 5.78
CA ALA A 296 12.97 0.24 5.81
C ALA A 296 11.88 -0.78 6.13
N GLY A 297 11.90 -1.90 5.41
CA GLY A 297 10.95 -2.98 5.61
C GLY A 297 11.65 -4.34 5.63
N VAL A 298 11.14 -5.25 6.46
CA VAL A 298 11.53 -6.67 6.48
C VAL A 298 10.28 -7.54 6.53
N GLY A 299 10.19 -8.49 5.61
CA GLY A 299 9.07 -9.40 5.52
C GLY A 299 9.51 -10.84 5.41
N VAL A 300 8.66 -11.75 5.88
CA VAL A 300 8.77 -13.18 5.68
C VAL A 300 7.44 -13.75 5.25
N ASN A 301 7.48 -14.75 4.39
CA ASN A 301 6.30 -15.40 3.87
C ASN A 301 6.53 -16.89 3.72
N TYR A 302 5.50 -17.69 4.00
CA TYR A 302 5.54 -19.15 3.87
C TYR A 302 4.32 -19.65 3.09
N ALA A 303 4.58 -20.32 1.97
CA ALA A 303 3.57 -20.96 1.12
C ALA A 303 3.55 -22.47 1.35
N PHE A 304 2.36 -23.08 1.48
CA PHE A 304 2.18 -24.51 1.79
C PHE A 304 0.86 -25.07 1.27
#